data_ec275e30a2ae6fb4d0fd1ae2113ac566
#
_entry.id   ec275e30a2ae6fb4d0fd1ae2113ac566
#
_cell.length_a   1.000
_cell.length_b   1.000
_cell.length_c   1.000
_cell.angle_alpha   90.00
_cell.angle_beta   90.00
_cell.angle_gamma   90.00
#
_symmetry.space_group_name_H-M   'P 1'
#
loop_
_entity.id
_entity.type
_entity.pdbx_description
1 polymer ?
#
loop_
_entity_poly.entity_id
_entity_poly.type
_entity_poly.pdbx_seq_one_letter_code
_entity_poly.pdbx_strand_id
1 'polypeptide(L)'
;MGINIVGMGCYLPEQKLTNDDFKKFVDTNDEWIRTRTGITERRMAGWEPTWYMGKQAALDAVAKAGISPEDIGLVVAASATNDFHTPTISCIVQNEIGAKNAAAFDVNAACSGFVYALDTARRFLETDENLKYVLVVAAESLSRFLDFSDRASCILFGDGAAAAIIERSDKKYTSHLGADGSGARLLYARCVDIAPEVKVESDFDDGFPEKRLHKLYQDGKEVYKFATKALPKAFHMAADKACISPEDIDWFVPHQANVRIIETAAKNLGVSMDKFIITLDHYGNTSSVSIPLALCEAIDKGIVKRGQKLALIGFGAGLTYAGAIFEY
;
A
#
# COMPACT_ATOMS: atom_id res chain seq x y z
N MET A 1 22.82 -6.79 1.11
CA MET A 1 22.31 -6.87 2.48
C MET A 1 20.79 -6.98 2.42
N GLY A 2 20.21 -7.85 3.22
CA GLY A 2 18.76 -8.04 3.34
C GLY A 2 18.17 -7.46 4.61
N ILE A 3 16.91 -7.76 4.82
CA ILE A 3 16.15 -7.39 6.00
C ILE A 3 15.58 -8.64 6.66
N ASN A 4 15.32 -8.53 7.96
CA ASN A 4 14.47 -9.43 8.71
C ASN A 4 13.26 -8.64 9.22
N ILE A 5 12.06 -9.12 8.97
CA ILE A 5 10.84 -8.56 9.55
C ILE A 5 10.66 -9.22 10.93
N VAL A 6 10.86 -8.47 12.01
CA VAL A 6 10.80 -9.00 13.38
C VAL A 6 9.42 -8.89 14.00
N GLY A 7 8.57 -8.01 13.49
CA GLY A 7 7.18 -7.89 13.91
C GLY A 7 6.33 -7.24 12.83
N MET A 8 5.09 -7.71 12.68
CA MET A 8 4.08 -7.07 11.83
C MET A 8 2.82 -6.84 12.61
N GLY A 9 2.21 -5.67 12.40
CA GLY A 9 0.94 -5.30 13.00
C GLY A 9 -0.02 -4.70 12.00
N CYS A 10 -1.30 -4.75 12.32
CA CYS A 10 -2.31 -4.13 11.48
C CYS A 10 -3.44 -3.52 12.32
N TYR A 11 -4.16 -2.59 11.69
CA TYR A 11 -5.37 -2.01 12.24
C TYR A 11 -6.41 -1.85 11.15
N LEU A 12 -7.62 -2.24 11.45
CA LEU A 12 -8.79 -2.10 10.58
C LEU A 12 -9.91 -1.38 11.32
N PRO A 13 -10.55 -0.37 10.71
CA PRO A 13 -11.74 0.25 11.28
C PRO A 13 -12.82 -0.77 11.60
N GLU A 14 -13.61 -0.52 12.66
CA GLU A 14 -14.70 -1.42 13.04
C GLU A 14 -15.83 -1.42 12.02
N GLN A 15 -16.09 -0.26 11.39
CA GLN A 15 -17.17 -0.12 10.42
C GLN A 15 -16.89 -0.94 9.17
N LYS A 16 -17.81 -1.87 8.89
CA LYS A 16 -17.80 -2.72 7.70
C LYS A 16 -18.95 -2.31 6.77
N LEU A 17 -18.64 -2.15 5.48
CA LEU A 17 -19.62 -1.98 4.42
C LEU A 17 -19.59 -3.18 3.49
N THR A 18 -20.74 -3.83 3.32
CA THR A 18 -20.97 -4.89 2.35
C THR A 18 -21.29 -4.28 0.97
N ASN A 19 -21.28 -5.10 -0.07
CA ASN A 19 -21.68 -4.65 -1.40
C ASN A 19 -23.13 -4.15 -1.45
N ASP A 20 -24.01 -4.71 -0.62
CA ASP A 20 -25.42 -4.28 -0.55
C ASP A 20 -25.60 -2.89 0.07
N ASP A 21 -24.69 -2.47 0.92
CA ASP A 21 -24.72 -1.12 1.50
C ASP A 21 -24.51 -0.03 0.45
N PHE A 22 -23.81 -0.34 -0.65
CA PHE A 22 -23.58 0.61 -1.76
C PHE A 22 -24.81 0.90 -2.60
N LYS A 23 -25.87 0.08 -2.50
CA LYS A 23 -27.17 0.36 -3.13
C LYS A 23 -27.79 1.69 -2.68
N LYS A 24 -27.35 2.20 -1.51
CA LYS A 24 -27.79 3.51 -0.98
C LYS A 24 -27.20 4.70 -1.74
N PHE A 25 -26.10 4.46 -2.47
CA PHE A 25 -25.33 5.51 -3.12
C PHE A 25 -25.37 5.43 -4.64
N VAL A 26 -25.31 4.22 -5.21
CA VAL A 26 -25.21 3.98 -6.63
C VAL A 26 -26.04 2.75 -7.06
N ASP A 27 -26.43 2.73 -8.32
CA ASP A 27 -27.12 1.56 -8.93
C ASP A 27 -26.14 0.39 -9.08
N THR A 28 -26.17 -0.55 -8.12
CA THR A 28 -25.28 -1.71 -8.04
C THR A 28 -25.91 -2.85 -7.24
N ASN A 29 -25.23 -4.01 -7.19
CA ASN A 29 -25.59 -5.14 -6.33
C ASN A 29 -24.36 -6.01 -6.03
N ASP A 30 -24.47 -6.93 -5.07
CA ASP A 30 -23.37 -7.82 -4.68
C ASP A 30 -22.81 -8.62 -5.84
N GLU A 31 -23.67 -9.26 -6.65
CA GLU A 31 -23.23 -10.07 -7.79
C GLU A 31 -22.39 -9.25 -8.78
N TRP A 32 -22.84 -8.02 -9.08
CA TRP A 32 -22.17 -7.14 -10.03
C TRP A 32 -20.78 -6.72 -9.54
N ILE A 33 -20.64 -6.36 -8.24
CA ILE A 33 -19.37 -5.97 -7.66
C ILE A 33 -18.44 -7.18 -7.55
N ARG A 34 -18.92 -8.26 -6.94
CA ARG A 34 -18.14 -9.47 -6.68
C ARG A 34 -17.59 -10.11 -7.94
N THR A 35 -18.40 -10.25 -8.97
CA THR A 35 -17.97 -10.88 -10.24
C THR A 35 -16.95 -10.05 -11.02
N ARG A 36 -16.90 -8.72 -10.81
CA ARG A 36 -15.99 -7.81 -11.51
C ARG A 36 -14.72 -7.50 -10.75
N THR A 37 -14.77 -7.54 -9.44
CA THR A 37 -13.68 -7.10 -8.57
C THR A 37 -13.13 -8.18 -7.65
N GLY A 38 -13.96 -9.14 -7.26
CA GLY A 38 -13.70 -10.10 -6.20
C GLY A 38 -14.08 -9.59 -4.79
N ILE A 39 -14.48 -8.33 -4.65
CA ILE A 39 -14.77 -7.70 -3.35
C ILE A 39 -16.17 -8.08 -2.87
N THR A 40 -16.29 -8.47 -1.59
CA THR A 40 -17.56 -8.73 -0.91
C THR A 40 -17.85 -7.66 0.15
N GLU A 41 -16.82 -7.16 0.82
CA GLU A 41 -16.93 -6.16 1.87
C GLU A 41 -15.64 -5.33 1.97
N ARG A 42 -15.69 -4.22 2.70
CA ARG A 42 -14.49 -3.40 3.02
C ARG A 42 -14.68 -2.71 4.38
N ARG A 43 -13.57 -2.29 4.95
CA ARG A 43 -13.55 -1.47 6.15
C ARG A 43 -13.51 0.00 5.78
N MET A 44 -14.23 0.82 6.53
CA MET A 44 -14.29 2.27 6.33
C MET A 44 -14.03 2.99 7.64
N ALA A 45 -13.10 3.92 7.62
CA ALA A 45 -12.83 4.77 8.78
C ALA A 45 -14.06 5.66 9.08
N GLY A 46 -14.52 5.63 10.30
CA GLY A 46 -15.59 6.51 10.80
C GLY A 46 -15.00 7.78 11.40
N TRP A 47 -14.48 7.65 12.60
CA TRP A 47 -13.85 8.74 13.36
C TRP A 47 -12.31 8.68 13.30
N GLU A 48 -11.72 7.54 12.91
CA GLU A 48 -10.29 7.29 12.94
C GLU A 48 -9.56 8.13 11.88
N PRO A 49 -8.68 9.07 12.26
CA PRO A 49 -7.77 9.68 11.31
C PRO A 49 -6.71 8.69 10.83
N THR A 50 -6.12 8.96 9.67
CA THR A 50 -5.12 8.07 9.05
C THR A 50 -3.93 7.80 9.98
N TRP A 51 -3.42 8.85 10.65
CA TRP A 51 -2.32 8.70 11.61
C TRP A 51 -2.69 7.81 12.80
N TYR A 52 -3.95 7.84 13.27
CA TYR A 52 -4.41 6.99 14.38
C TYR A 52 -4.36 5.51 14.00
N MET A 53 -4.87 5.18 12.81
CA MET A 53 -4.79 3.81 12.30
C MET A 53 -3.33 3.36 12.18
N GLY A 54 -2.45 4.22 11.62
CA GLY A 54 -1.01 3.97 11.54
C GLY A 54 -0.35 3.74 12.91
N LYS A 55 -0.72 4.53 13.93
CA LYS A 55 -0.29 4.34 15.32
C LYS A 55 -0.68 2.95 15.85
N GLN A 56 -1.93 2.55 15.68
CA GLN A 56 -2.43 1.27 16.20
C GLN A 56 -1.69 0.09 15.55
N ALA A 57 -1.51 0.13 14.22
CA ALA A 57 -0.73 -0.88 13.51
C ALA A 57 0.74 -0.92 13.96
N ALA A 58 1.34 0.25 14.22
CA ALA A 58 2.70 0.36 14.73
C ALA A 58 2.86 -0.23 16.14
N LEU A 59 1.91 0.05 17.04
CA LEU A 59 1.91 -0.51 18.40
C LEU A 59 1.80 -2.05 18.38
N ASP A 60 0.94 -2.60 17.52
CA ASP A 60 0.82 -4.06 17.34
C ASP A 60 2.14 -4.66 16.80
N ALA A 61 2.77 -4.00 15.80
CA ALA A 61 4.05 -4.44 15.25
C ALA A 61 5.17 -4.44 16.31
N VAL A 62 5.26 -3.39 17.13
CA VAL A 62 6.24 -3.26 18.22
C VAL A 62 6.02 -4.33 19.27
N ALA A 63 4.77 -4.59 19.66
CA ALA A 63 4.42 -5.63 20.62
C ALA A 63 4.83 -7.03 20.13
N LYS A 64 4.50 -7.34 18.85
CA LYS A 64 4.87 -8.62 18.23
C LYS A 64 6.37 -8.78 18.00
N ALA A 65 7.09 -7.67 17.79
CA ALA A 65 8.55 -7.67 17.70
C ALA A 65 9.25 -7.85 19.07
N GLY A 66 8.56 -7.55 20.17
CA GLY A 66 9.11 -7.64 21.53
C GLY A 66 10.24 -6.65 21.81
N ILE A 67 10.22 -5.47 21.17
CA ILE A 67 11.25 -4.43 21.29
C ILE A 67 10.74 -3.21 22.06
N SER A 68 11.65 -2.37 22.56
CA SER A 68 11.28 -1.04 23.05
C SER A 68 11.08 -0.09 21.86
N PRO A 69 10.05 0.77 21.86
CA PRO A 69 9.93 1.84 20.86
C PRO A 69 11.16 2.75 20.78
N GLU A 70 11.90 2.93 21.87
CA GLU A 70 13.13 3.74 21.93
C GLU A 70 14.30 3.12 21.15
N ASP A 71 14.25 1.80 20.82
CA ASP A 71 15.24 1.11 19.98
C ASP A 71 15.01 1.37 18.47
N ILE A 72 13.86 1.99 18.09
CA ILE A 72 13.57 2.38 16.72
C ILE A 72 14.33 3.67 16.41
N GLY A 73 15.18 3.64 15.39
CA GLY A 73 15.95 4.81 15.00
C GLY A 73 15.38 5.54 13.76
N LEU A 74 14.40 4.92 13.07
CA LEU A 74 13.76 5.52 11.90
C LEU A 74 12.31 5.05 11.76
N VAL A 75 11.41 5.98 11.45
CA VAL A 75 10.02 5.72 11.04
C VAL A 75 9.80 6.20 9.61
N VAL A 76 9.42 5.31 8.72
CA VAL A 76 9.07 5.64 7.33
C VAL A 76 7.59 5.28 7.12
N ALA A 77 6.76 6.28 6.82
CA ALA A 77 5.35 6.03 6.53
C ALA A 77 5.06 6.14 5.03
N ALA A 78 4.19 5.26 4.54
CA ALA A 78 3.63 5.30 3.20
C ALA A 78 2.16 5.67 3.28
N SER A 79 1.77 6.78 2.66
CA SER A 79 0.37 7.20 2.56
C SER A 79 0.16 8.13 1.36
N ALA A 80 -1.03 8.05 0.76
CA ALA A 80 -1.56 9.00 -0.20
C ALA A 80 -2.73 9.80 0.38
N THR A 81 -3.13 9.51 1.63
CA THR A 81 -4.33 10.07 2.29
C THR A 81 -3.97 10.68 3.65
N ASN A 82 -2.90 11.48 3.67
CA ASN A 82 -2.43 12.15 4.87
C ASN A 82 -3.52 13.07 5.46
N ASP A 83 -3.62 13.11 6.78
CA ASP A 83 -4.55 14.01 7.48
C ASP A 83 -4.09 15.48 7.37
N PHE A 84 -2.78 15.70 7.24
CA PHE A 84 -2.14 17.02 7.19
C PHE A 84 -1.08 17.07 6.08
N HIS A 85 -0.85 18.25 5.49
CA HIS A 85 0.34 18.46 4.67
C HIS A 85 1.62 18.46 5.53
N THR A 86 1.51 18.99 6.74
CA THR A 86 2.52 18.97 7.79
C THR A 86 1.81 19.11 9.15
N PRO A 87 2.20 18.33 10.18
CA PRO A 87 3.28 17.35 10.21
C PRO A 87 2.96 16.08 9.39
N THR A 88 4.00 15.28 9.09
CA THR A 88 3.87 13.98 8.43
C THR A 88 3.23 12.95 9.35
N ILE A 89 2.62 11.92 8.77
CA ILE A 89 2.07 10.78 9.54
C ILE A 89 3.17 10.11 10.37
N SER A 90 4.35 9.92 9.78
CA SER A 90 5.50 9.33 10.46
C SER A 90 5.91 10.10 11.72
N CYS A 91 5.93 11.44 11.68
CA CYS A 91 6.24 12.25 12.86
C CYS A 91 5.20 12.08 13.98
N ILE A 92 3.91 12.03 13.61
CA ILE A 92 2.83 11.83 14.60
C ILE A 92 2.94 10.42 15.20
N VAL A 93 3.07 9.39 14.35
CA VAL A 93 3.20 8.00 14.80
C VAL A 93 4.43 7.82 15.67
N GLN A 94 5.58 8.41 15.29
CA GLN A 94 6.83 8.38 16.05
C GLN A 94 6.63 8.84 17.49
N ASN A 95 5.96 9.98 17.68
CA ASN A 95 5.66 10.53 19.02
C ASN A 95 4.66 9.64 19.78
N GLU A 96 3.59 9.25 19.12
CA GLU A 96 2.47 8.53 19.71
C GLU A 96 2.82 7.11 20.20
N ILE A 97 3.84 6.47 19.60
CA ILE A 97 4.33 5.17 20.05
C ILE A 97 5.52 5.27 21.01
N GLY A 98 6.05 6.47 21.23
CA GLY A 98 7.20 6.70 22.11
C GLY A 98 8.58 6.40 21.49
N ALA A 99 8.69 6.39 20.16
CA ALA A 99 9.96 6.18 19.44
C ALA A 99 10.83 7.46 19.43
N LYS A 100 11.20 7.95 20.60
CA LYS A 100 11.82 9.27 20.83
C LYS A 100 13.13 9.49 20.07
N ASN A 101 13.86 8.40 19.78
CA ASN A 101 15.17 8.45 19.14
C ASN A 101 15.08 8.37 17.60
N ALA A 102 13.89 8.18 17.05
CA ALA A 102 13.71 7.94 15.63
C ALA A 102 13.62 9.24 14.82
N ALA A 103 14.34 9.30 13.70
CA ALA A 103 14.01 10.19 12.59
C ALA A 103 12.70 9.74 11.93
N ALA A 104 11.97 10.65 11.26
CA ALA A 104 10.68 10.32 10.67
C ALA A 104 10.41 11.11 9.39
N PHE A 105 9.93 10.42 8.33
CA PHE A 105 9.47 11.03 7.09
C PHE A 105 8.49 10.13 6.33
N ASP A 106 7.67 10.74 5.45
CA ASP A 106 6.71 10.04 4.63
C ASP A 106 7.20 9.82 3.19
N VAL A 107 6.74 8.72 2.59
CA VAL A 107 6.92 8.37 1.18
C VAL A 107 5.55 8.27 0.53
N ASN A 108 5.34 8.95 -0.59
CA ASN A 108 4.13 8.82 -1.39
C ASN A 108 4.45 8.21 -2.76
N ALA A 109 4.09 6.96 -2.95
CA ALA A 109 4.10 6.24 -4.23
C ALA A 109 2.76 5.50 -4.42
N ALA A 110 1.69 6.08 -3.87
CA ALA A 110 0.33 5.54 -3.88
C ALA A 110 0.31 4.05 -3.47
N CYS A 111 -0.40 3.19 -4.22
CA CYS A 111 -0.53 1.77 -3.86
C CYS A 111 0.78 0.97 -3.86
N SER A 112 1.86 1.48 -4.50
CA SER A 112 3.21 0.92 -4.39
C SER A 112 3.95 1.36 -3.12
N GLY A 113 3.38 2.28 -2.35
CA GLY A 113 4.04 3.05 -1.30
C GLY A 113 4.73 2.20 -0.25
N PHE A 114 4.11 1.09 0.19
CA PHE A 114 4.75 0.22 1.18
C PHE A 114 6.06 -0.40 0.67
N VAL A 115 6.09 -0.87 -0.58
CA VAL A 115 7.31 -1.47 -1.15
C VAL A 115 8.41 -0.41 -1.33
N TYR A 116 8.03 0.82 -1.71
CA TYR A 116 8.95 1.97 -1.76
C TYR A 116 9.50 2.30 -0.36
N ALA A 117 8.64 2.39 0.65
CA ALA A 117 9.03 2.67 2.03
C ALA A 117 9.94 1.56 2.59
N LEU A 118 9.61 0.29 2.32
CA LEU A 118 10.38 -0.87 2.76
C LEU A 118 11.80 -0.86 2.16
N ASP A 119 11.93 -0.61 0.84
CA ASP A 119 13.24 -0.53 0.19
C ASP A 119 14.04 0.70 0.64
N THR A 120 13.36 1.82 0.88
CA THR A 120 13.99 3.02 1.45
C THR A 120 14.54 2.73 2.85
N ALA A 121 13.74 2.15 3.73
CA ALA A 121 14.14 1.75 5.08
C ALA A 121 15.32 0.78 5.07
N ARG A 122 15.30 -0.22 4.17
CA ARG A 122 16.42 -1.14 3.97
C ARG A 122 17.71 -0.41 3.60
N ARG A 123 17.65 0.60 2.73
CA ARG A 123 18.83 1.38 2.34
C ARG A 123 19.44 2.15 3.51
N PHE A 124 18.62 2.69 4.39
CA PHE A 124 19.09 3.31 5.63
C PHE A 124 19.80 2.28 6.52
N LEU A 125 19.20 1.10 6.72
CA LEU A 125 19.84 0.02 7.46
C LEU A 125 21.18 -0.42 6.83
N GLU A 126 21.33 -0.34 5.49
CA GLU A 126 22.55 -0.71 4.80
C GLU A 126 23.69 0.28 5.04
N THR A 127 23.40 1.56 5.21
CA THR A 127 24.38 2.64 5.27
C THR A 127 24.68 3.13 6.69
N ASP A 128 23.81 2.86 7.66
CA ASP A 128 24.00 3.28 9.05
C ASP A 128 24.09 2.04 9.98
N GLU A 129 25.30 1.72 10.41
CA GLU A 129 25.56 0.57 11.28
C GLU A 129 24.95 0.71 12.68
N ASN A 130 24.67 1.92 13.14
CA ASN A 130 24.07 2.18 14.45
C ASN A 130 22.55 2.04 14.43
N LEU A 131 21.94 2.06 13.24
CA LEU A 131 20.51 1.89 13.08
C LEU A 131 20.13 0.42 13.31
N LYS A 132 19.43 0.16 14.42
CA LYS A 132 19.05 -1.19 14.84
C LYS A 132 17.72 -1.63 14.22
N TYR A 133 16.67 -0.84 14.45
CA TYR A 133 15.32 -1.11 13.95
C TYR A 133 14.76 0.06 13.16
N VAL A 134 14.02 -0.25 12.12
CA VAL A 134 13.20 0.71 11.37
C VAL A 134 11.76 0.26 11.40
N LEU A 135 10.87 1.19 11.70
CA LEU A 135 9.44 1.02 11.56
C LEU A 135 8.99 1.50 10.19
N VAL A 136 8.37 0.63 9.42
CA VAL A 136 7.72 0.95 8.15
C VAL A 136 6.21 0.86 8.34
N VAL A 137 5.49 1.96 8.13
CA VAL A 137 4.02 2.05 8.31
C VAL A 137 3.37 2.32 6.96
N ALA A 138 2.26 1.65 6.67
CA ALA A 138 1.32 2.08 5.64
C ALA A 138 -0.02 2.39 6.30
N ALA A 139 -0.62 3.54 5.97
CA ALA A 139 -1.91 3.94 6.53
C ALA A 139 -2.72 4.73 5.50
N GLU A 140 -3.98 4.35 5.30
CA GLU A 140 -4.84 4.95 4.28
C GLU A 140 -6.29 5.10 4.76
N SER A 141 -6.90 6.24 4.45
CA SER A 141 -8.33 6.51 4.57
C SER A 141 -8.88 6.98 3.22
N LEU A 142 -8.88 6.07 2.24
CA LEU A 142 -9.31 6.35 0.87
C LEU A 142 -10.78 6.73 0.79
N SER A 143 -11.62 6.26 1.72
CA SER A 143 -13.03 6.60 1.81
C SER A 143 -13.29 8.13 1.78
N ARG A 144 -12.34 8.92 2.29
CA ARG A 144 -12.42 10.40 2.33
C ARG A 144 -12.24 11.06 0.97
N PHE A 145 -11.63 10.34 0.03
CA PHE A 145 -11.36 10.81 -1.33
C PHE A 145 -12.35 10.29 -2.36
N LEU A 146 -13.29 9.41 -1.95
CA LEU A 146 -14.28 8.84 -2.86
C LEU A 146 -15.40 9.83 -3.16
N ASP A 147 -15.88 9.76 -4.39
CA ASP A 147 -17.17 10.28 -4.78
C ASP A 147 -18.20 9.14 -4.73
N PHE A 148 -19.03 9.12 -3.70
CA PHE A 148 -20.02 8.06 -3.53
C PHE A 148 -21.13 8.09 -4.60
N SER A 149 -21.16 9.09 -5.48
CA SER A 149 -22.01 9.08 -6.69
C SER A 149 -21.33 8.43 -7.90
N ASP A 150 -20.02 8.18 -7.85
CA ASP A 150 -19.27 7.48 -8.88
C ASP A 150 -19.15 5.99 -8.58
N ARG A 151 -19.99 5.17 -9.24
CA ARG A 151 -19.96 3.72 -9.11
C ARG A 151 -18.62 3.10 -9.50
N ALA A 152 -17.87 3.73 -10.41
CA ALA A 152 -16.63 3.14 -10.93
C ALA A 152 -15.52 3.10 -9.88
N SER A 153 -15.55 4.02 -8.92
CA SER A 153 -14.52 4.16 -7.88
C SER A 153 -15.01 3.82 -6.47
N CYS A 154 -16.21 4.28 -6.06
CA CYS A 154 -16.64 4.18 -4.67
C CYS A 154 -16.74 2.75 -4.13
N ILE A 155 -17.02 1.77 -5.00
CA ILE A 155 -17.21 0.36 -4.63
C ILE A 155 -15.89 -0.39 -4.38
N LEU A 156 -14.73 0.20 -4.71
CA LEU A 156 -13.46 -0.52 -4.75
C LEU A 156 -12.65 -0.43 -3.45
N PHE A 157 -12.64 0.75 -2.84
CA PHE A 157 -11.64 1.09 -1.85
C PHE A 157 -12.09 0.84 -0.42
N GLY A 158 -11.12 0.52 0.43
CA GLY A 158 -11.25 0.38 1.87
C GLY A 158 -10.14 1.13 2.61
N ASP A 159 -10.29 1.23 3.93
CA ASP A 159 -9.38 1.94 4.83
C ASP A 159 -8.70 0.98 5.79
N GLY A 160 -7.54 1.38 6.31
CA GLY A 160 -6.80 0.62 7.31
C GLY A 160 -5.34 1.04 7.43
N ALA A 161 -4.60 0.30 8.23
CA ALA A 161 -3.16 0.46 8.37
C ALA A 161 -2.47 -0.88 8.63
N ALA A 162 -1.21 -0.97 8.21
CA ALA A 162 -0.32 -2.08 8.56
C ALA A 162 1.10 -1.56 8.75
N ALA A 163 1.87 -2.24 9.59
CA ALA A 163 3.23 -1.84 9.93
C ALA A 163 4.16 -3.04 10.03
N ALA A 164 5.43 -2.81 9.75
CA ALA A 164 6.50 -3.80 9.90
C ALA A 164 7.67 -3.17 10.67
N ILE A 165 8.19 -3.89 11.66
CA ILE A 165 9.49 -3.62 12.25
C ILE A 165 10.52 -4.45 11.49
N ILE A 166 11.52 -3.79 10.94
CA ILE A 166 12.60 -4.44 10.22
C ILE A 166 13.96 -4.18 10.86
N GLU A 167 14.84 -5.16 10.74
CA GLU A 167 16.24 -5.08 11.11
C GLU A 167 17.15 -5.56 9.99
N ARG A 168 18.44 -5.34 10.12
CA ARG A 168 19.46 -5.82 9.18
C ARG A 168 19.54 -7.34 9.19
N SER A 169 19.76 -7.92 8.01
CA SER A 169 19.94 -9.36 7.82
C SER A 169 20.95 -9.65 6.71
N ASP A 170 21.65 -10.79 6.83
CA ASP A 170 22.52 -11.30 5.77
C ASP A 170 21.77 -12.06 4.67
N LYS A 171 20.46 -12.26 4.83
CA LYS A 171 19.59 -12.88 3.84
C LYS A 171 19.56 -12.07 2.54
N LYS A 172 19.32 -12.73 1.42
CA LYS A 172 19.16 -12.04 0.14
C LYS A 172 17.91 -11.18 0.12
N TYR A 173 18.08 -9.96 -0.35
CA TYR A 173 16.98 -9.05 -0.69
C TYR A 173 17.26 -8.45 -2.06
N THR A 174 16.26 -8.41 -2.91
CA THR A 174 16.32 -7.74 -4.19
C THR A 174 15.05 -6.94 -4.42
N SER A 175 15.17 -5.80 -5.07
CA SER A 175 14.05 -4.90 -5.31
C SER A 175 14.19 -4.14 -6.62
N HIS A 176 13.05 -3.68 -7.12
CA HIS A 176 12.98 -2.69 -8.18
C HIS A 176 11.86 -1.70 -7.87
N LEU A 177 12.19 -0.41 -7.96
CA LEU A 177 11.25 0.70 -7.89
C LEU A 177 11.21 1.37 -9.25
N GLY A 178 10.02 1.62 -9.79
CA GLY A 178 9.87 2.21 -11.11
C GLY A 178 8.63 3.10 -11.22
N ALA A 179 8.70 4.07 -12.13
CA ALA A 179 7.60 4.99 -12.41
C ALA A 179 7.44 5.23 -13.92
N ASP A 180 6.23 5.57 -14.31
CA ASP A 180 5.87 6.07 -15.64
C ASP A 180 4.97 7.30 -15.49
N GLY A 181 5.59 8.47 -15.43
CA GLY A 181 4.91 9.75 -15.25
C GLY A 181 4.00 10.16 -16.43
N SER A 182 4.11 9.48 -17.59
CA SER A 182 3.21 9.72 -18.72
C SER A 182 1.75 9.36 -18.38
N GLY A 183 1.56 8.48 -17.40
CA GLY A 183 0.26 8.06 -16.88
C GLY A 183 -0.30 8.91 -15.72
N ALA A 184 0.31 10.05 -15.38
CA ALA A 184 -0.08 10.85 -14.21
C ALA A 184 -1.55 11.30 -14.21
N ARG A 185 -2.14 11.48 -15.39
CA ARG A 185 -3.54 11.90 -15.55
C ARG A 185 -4.55 10.75 -15.52
N LEU A 186 -4.09 9.49 -15.36
CA LEU A 186 -4.96 8.31 -15.39
C LEU A 186 -5.50 7.92 -14.00
N LEU A 187 -4.77 8.27 -12.94
CA LEU A 187 -5.15 7.96 -11.56
C LEU A 187 -4.54 9.00 -10.62
N TYR A 188 -5.36 9.83 -10.00
CA TYR A 188 -4.89 10.91 -9.12
C TYR A 188 -6.00 11.44 -8.21
N ALA A 189 -5.61 12.18 -7.18
CA ALA A 189 -6.50 13.03 -6.38
C ALA A 189 -5.83 14.39 -6.16
N ARG A 190 -6.53 15.45 -6.48
CA ARG A 190 -6.04 16.83 -6.29
C ARG A 190 -6.16 17.22 -4.82
N CYS A 191 -5.10 17.72 -4.19
CA CYS A 191 -5.10 18.03 -2.76
C CYS A 191 -4.99 19.52 -2.43
N VAL A 192 -4.45 20.33 -3.34
CA VAL A 192 -4.30 21.80 -3.16
C VAL A 192 -4.77 22.55 -4.40
N ASP A 193 -5.19 23.80 -4.19
CA ASP A 193 -5.50 24.75 -5.25
C ASP A 193 -4.70 26.02 -5.03
N ILE A 194 -4.69 26.90 -6.02
CA ILE A 194 -4.10 28.24 -5.92
C ILE A 194 -4.97 29.06 -4.96
N ALA A 195 -4.32 29.79 -4.02
CA ALA A 195 -5.04 30.68 -3.11
C ALA A 195 -5.80 31.76 -3.92
N PRO A 196 -7.11 31.96 -3.66
CA PRO A 196 -7.94 32.89 -4.45
C PRO A 196 -7.39 34.31 -4.48
N GLU A 197 -6.78 34.74 -3.35
CA GLU A 197 -6.25 36.10 -3.17
C GLU A 197 -5.03 36.40 -4.05
N VAL A 198 -4.33 35.36 -4.53
CA VAL A 198 -3.13 35.48 -5.40
C VAL A 198 -3.37 34.90 -6.78
N LYS A 199 -4.59 34.46 -7.07
CA LYS A 199 -4.95 33.87 -8.36
C LYS A 199 -4.90 34.92 -9.47
N VAL A 200 -4.12 34.65 -10.50
CA VAL A 200 -4.03 35.45 -11.71
C VAL A 200 -4.79 34.72 -12.83
N GLU A 201 -5.55 35.47 -13.64
CA GLU A 201 -6.19 34.89 -14.81
C GLU A 201 -5.14 34.29 -15.75
N SER A 202 -5.39 33.07 -16.19
CA SER A 202 -4.51 32.33 -17.08
C SER A 202 -5.31 31.35 -17.92
N ASP A 203 -4.94 31.22 -19.19
CA ASP A 203 -5.47 30.17 -20.08
C ASP A 203 -4.78 28.81 -19.89
N PHE A 204 -3.90 28.69 -18.88
CA PHE A 204 -3.20 27.44 -18.60
C PHE A 204 -4.17 26.36 -18.16
N ASP A 205 -4.22 25.27 -18.92
CA ASP A 205 -4.87 24.02 -18.52
C ASP A 205 -3.81 22.96 -18.23
N ASP A 206 -3.82 22.44 -17.02
CA ASP A 206 -2.93 21.35 -16.58
C ASP A 206 -3.27 19.99 -17.20
N GLY A 207 -4.40 19.89 -17.92
CA GLY A 207 -4.86 18.70 -18.62
C GLY A 207 -5.36 17.57 -17.71
N PHE A 208 -5.59 17.85 -16.40
CA PHE A 208 -6.21 16.88 -15.49
C PHE A 208 -7.74 17.00 -15.55
N PRO A 209 -8.49 15.93 -15.92
CA PRO A 209 -9.95 15.99 -16.10
C PRO A 209 -10.73 16.38 -14.85
N GLU A 210 -10.43 15.73 -13.69
CA GLU A 210 -11.11 16.04 -12.42
C GLU A 210 -10.45 17.25 -11.75
N LYS A 211 -11.24 18.29 -11.55
CA LYS A 211 -10.78 19.55 -10.95
C LYS A 211 -11.14 19.69 -9.46
N ARG A 212 -12.04 18.87 -8.95
CA ARG A 212 -12.46 18.93 -7.54
C ARG A 212 -11.33 18.50 -6.61
N LEU A 213 -11.15 19.22 -5.52
CA LEU A 213 -10.22 18.84 -4.45
C LEU A 213 -10.71 17.58 -3.74
N HIS A 214 -9.74 16.76 -3.32
CA HIS A 214 -10.00 15.56 -2.53
C HIS A 214 -10.99 14.57 -3.19
N LYS A 215 -11.03 14.56 -4.53
CA LYS A 215 -11.77 13.56 -5.28
C LYS A 215 -10.83 12.71 -6.12
N LEU A 216 -10.94 11.41 -5.93
CA LEU A 216 -10.19 10.44 -6.70
C LEU A 216 -10.75 10.36 -8.11
N TYR A 217 -9.89 10.52 -9.09
CA TYR A 217 -10.17 10.24 -10.51
C TYR A 217 -9.43 8.98 -10.94
N GLN A 218 -10.10 8.15 -11.71
CA GLN A 218 -9.52 6.93 -12.27
C GLN A 218 -10.05 6.66 -13.69
N ASP A 219 -9.14 6.58 -14.67
CA ASP A 219 -9.44 5.91 -15.94
C ASP A 219 -9.25 4.40 -15.75
N GLY A 220 -10.31 3.71 -15.34
CA GLY A 220 -10.24 2.29 -14.98
C GLY A 220 -9.74 1.39 -16.10
N LYS A 221 -9.98 1.73 -17.39
CA LYS A 221 -9.54 0.95 -18.54
C LYS A 221 -8.03 1.04 -18.74
N GLU A 222 -7.49 2.24 -18.72
CA GLU A 222 -6.06 2.45 -18.95
C GLU A 222 -5.25 2.01 -17.73
N VAL A 223 -5.75 2.25 -16.51
CA VAL A 223 -5.15 1.72 -15.27
C VAL A 223 -5.12 0.20 -15.28
N TYR A 224 -6.18 -0.49 -15.70
CA TYR A 224 -6.19 -1.95 -15.84
C TYR A 224 -5.13 -2.46 -16.82
N LYS A 225 -5.00 -1.82 -17.99
CA LYS A 225 -3.97 -2.18 -19.00
C LYS A 225 -2.55 -2.01 -18.45
N PHE A 226 -2.32 -0.95 -17.68
CA PHE A 226 -1.04 -0.73 -17.03
C PHE A 226 -0.79 -1.81 -15.95
N ALA A 227 -1.74 -2.02 -15.07
CA ALA A 227 -1.64 -2.91 -13.92
C ALA A 227 -1.26 -4.35 -14.30
N THR A 228 -1.93 -4.90 -15.34
CA THR A 228 -1.69 -6.27 -15.83
C THR A 228 -0.29 -6.49 -16.40
N LYS A 229 0.40 -5.41 -16.80
CA LYS A 229 1.79 -5.43 -17.24
C LYS A 229 2.76 -5.09 -16.11
N ALA A 230 2.35 -4.18 -15.22
CA ALA A 230 3.20 -3.63 -14.17
C ALA A 230 3.55 -4.67 -13.10
N LEU A 231 2.60 -5.51 -12.67
CA LEU A 231 2.87 -6.53 -11.64
C LEU A 231 3.91 -7.56 -12.09
N PRO A 232 3.78 -8.23 -13.26
CA PRO A 232 4.84 -9.13 -13.76
C PRO A 232 6.16 -8.41 -14.00
N LYS A 233 6.12 -7.18 -14.55
CA LYS A 233 7.33 -6.37 -14.78
C LYS A 233 8.03 -6.07 -13.45
N ALA A 234 7.30 -5.68 -12.42
CA ALA A 234 7.85 -5.40 -11.08
C ALA A 234 8.57 -6.63 -10.50
N PHE A 235 7.97 -7.81 -10.67
CA PHE A 235 8.61 -9.07 -10.28
C PHE A 235 9.90 -9.33 -11.07
N HIS A 236 9.85 -9.37 -12.41
CA HIS A 236 11.02 -9.69 -13.23
C HIS A 236 12.16 -8.71 -12.99
N MET A 237 11.88 -7.40 -12.94
CA MET A 237 12.91 -6.38 -12.67
C MET A 237 13.60 -6.53 -11.31
N ALA A 238 12.91 -7.10 -10.31
CA ALA A 238 13.50 -7.43 -9.01
C ALA A 238 14.24 -8.79 -9.07
N ALA A 239 13.65 -9.79 -9.70
CA ALA A 239 14.11 -11.17 -9.76
C ALA A 239 15.39 -11.35 -10.59
N ASP A 240 15.50 -10.64 -11.73
CA ASP A 240 16.64 -10.72 -12.65
C ASP A 240 17.97 -10.38 -11.97
N LYS A 241 17.94 -9.44 -11.01
CA LYS A 241 19.12 -9.04 -10.23
C LYS A 241 19.70 -10.16 -9.36
N ALA A 242 18.93 -11.18 -9.05
CA ALA A 242 19.31 -12.29 -8.18
C ALA A 242 19.18 -13.66 -8.86
N CYS A 243 18.86 -13.69 -10.18
CA CYS A 243 18.60 -14.90 -10.95
C CYS A 243 17.53 -15.79 -10.29
N ILE A 244 16.42 -15.19 -9.86
CA ILE A 244 15.28 -15.86 -9.21
C ILE A 244 14.19 -16.05 -10.26
N SER A 245 13.64 -17.27 -10.36
CA SER A 245 12.49 -17.57 -11.21
C SER A 245 11.17 -17.47 -10.44
N PRO A 246 10.02 -17.33 -11.11
CA PRO A 246 8.72 -17.30 -10.44
C PRO A 246 8.42 -18.57 -9.62
N GLU A 247 8.95 -19.73 -10.07
CA GLU A 247 8.78 -21.01 -9.39
C GLU A 247 9.49 -21.07 -8.04
N ASP A 248 10.60 -20.30 -7.88
CA ASP A 248 11.38 -20.21 -6.64
C ASP A 248 10.66 -19.46 -5.51
N ILE A 249 9.55 -18.78 -5.82
CA ILE A 249 8.76 -18.02 -4.86
C ILE A 249 7.74 -18.92 -4.18
N ASP A 250 7.73 -18.90 -2.85
CA ASP A 250 6.71 -19.59 -2.06
C ASP A 250 5.38 -18.83 -2.11
N TRP A 251 5.43 -17.50 -1.87
CA TRP A 251 4.24 -16.65 -1.85
C TRP A 251 4.44 -15.33 -2.59
N PHE A 252 3.49 -15.00 -3.44
CA PHE A 252 3.31 -13.68 -4.00
C PHE A 252 2.31 -12.89 -3.15
N VAL A 253 2.68 -11.68 -2.73
CA VAL A 253 1.82 -10.74 -2.03
C VAL A 253 1.61 -9.53 -2.93
N PRO A 254 0.58 -9.56 -3.80
CA PRO A 254 0.33 -8.47 -4.74
C PRO A 254 -0.45 -7.34 -4.08
N HIS A 255 -0.37 -6.15 -4.67
CA HIS A 255 -1.34 -5.10 -4.42
C HIS A 255 -2.77 -5.60 -4.72
N GLN A 256 -3.69 -5.38 -3.78
CA GLN A 256 -5.07 -5.89 -3.78
C GLN A 256 -6.02 -4.90 -4.49
N ALA A 257 -5.86 -4.70 -5.81
CA ALA A 257 -6.71 -3.76 -6.56
C ALA A 257 -7.96 -4.41 -7.14
N ASN A 258 -7.81 -5.58 -7.73
CA ASN A 258 -8.88 -6.34 -8.41
C ASN A 258 -8.39 -7.77 -8.67
N VAL A 259 -9.24 -8.76 -8.38
CA VAL A 259 -8.86 -10.18 -8.54
C VAL A 259 -8.44 -10.52 -9.98
N ARG A 260 -9.10 -9.93 -10.99
CA ARG A 260 -8.76 -10.17 -12.41
C ARG A 260 -7.37 -9.66 -12.81
N ILE A 261 -6.90 -8.59 -12.15
CA ILE A 261 -5.52 -8.10 -12.34
C ILE A 261 -4.53 -9.13 -11.80
N ILE A 262 -4.81 -9.67 -10.62
CA ILE A 262 -3.96 -10.67 -9.96
C ILE A 262 -3.94 -11.97 -10.76
N GLU A 263 -5.12 -12.46 -11.23
CA GLU A 263 -5.24 -13.63 -12.10
C GLU A 263 -4.41 -13.46 -13.40
N THR A 264 -4.49 -12.27 -14.00
CA THR A 264 -3.71 -11.96 -15.21
C THR A 264 -2.21 -11.94 -14.91
N ALA A 265 -1.80 -11.40 -13.75
CA ALA A 265 -0.41 -11.41 -13.33
C ALA A 265 0.10 -12.83 -13.08
N ALA A 266 -0.66 -13.69 -12.39
CA ALA A 266 -0.33 -15.09 -12.16
C ALA A 266 -0.13 -15.84 -13.48
N LYS A 267 -1.08 -15.67 -14.42
CA LYS A 267 -0.97 -16.24 -15.78
C LYS A 267 0.29 -15.79 -16.52
N ASN A 268 0.61 -14.50 -16.46
CA ASN A 268 1.77 -13.93 -17.15
C ASN A 268 3.10 -14.33 -16.50
N LEU A 269 3.10 -14.65 -15.21
CA LEU A 269 4.25 -15.19 -14.48
C LEU A 269 4.37 -16.72 -14.63
N GLY A 270 3.34 -17.39 -15.16
CA GLY A 270 3.33 -18.86 -15.32
C GLY A 270 3.16 -19.62 -14.01
N VAL A 271 2.60 -19.01 -12.97
CA VAL A 271 2.42 -19.62 -11.63
C VAL A 271 0.96 -19.78 -11.26
N SER A 272 0.67 -20.75 -10.39
CA SER A 272 -0.70 -20.98 -9.88
C SER A 272 -1.17 -19.82 -8.99
N MET A 273 -2.46 -19.50 -9.07
CA MET A 273 -3.11 -18.55 -8.15
C MET A 273 -3.00 -18.96 -6.67
N ASP A 274 -2.81 -20.25 -6.38
CA ASP A 274 -2.64 -20.75 -5.01
C ASP A 274 -1.38 -20.21 -4.31
N LYS A 275 -0.42 -19.68 -5.09
CA LYS A 275 0.77 -18.99 -4.55
C LYS A 275 0.52 -17.51 -4.24
N PHE A 276 -0.68 -16.98 -4.51
CA PHE A 276 -1.00 -15.57 -4.26
C PHE A 276 -1.80 -15.42 -2.98
N ILE A 277 -1.34 -14.54 -2.08
CA ILE A 277 -2.09 -14.13 -0.90
C ILE A 277 -3.16 -13.14 -1.36
N ILE A 278 -4.42 -13.48 -1.12
CA ILE A 278 -5.59 -12.68 -1.49
C ILE A 278 -6.36 -12.31 -0.22
N THR A 279 -6.63 -11.02 -0.05
CA THR A 279 -7.43 -10.44 1.04
C THR A 279 -8.40 -9.37 0.53
N LEU A 280 -8.40 -9.18 -0.78
CA LEU A 280 -9.23 -8.21 -1.49
C LEU A 280 -10.71 -8.41 -1.24
N ASP A 281 -11.16 -9.67 -1.10
CA ASP A 281 -12.55 -10.05 -0.93
C ASP A 281 -13.19 -9.41 0.32
N HIS A 282 -12.43 -9.26 1.40
CA HIS A 282 -12.93 -8.77 2.69
C HIS A 282 -12.35 -7.42 3.15
N TYR A 283 -11.35 -6.88 2.43
CA TYR A 283 -10.80 -5.54 2.76
C TYR A 283 -10.92 -4.54 1.62
N GLY A 284 -11.24 -4.99 0.40
CA GLY A 284 -11.21 -4.15 -0.79
C GLY A 284 -9.80 -3.67 -1.12
N ASN A 285 -9.71 -2.61 -1.89
CA ASN A 285 -8.45 -1.96 -2.22
C ASN A 285 -8.08 -0.94 -1.14
N THR A 286 -7.14 -1.28 -0.28
CA THR A 286 -6.62 -0.40 0.78
C THR A 286 -5.32 0.33 0.36
N SER A 287 -5.09 0.54 -0.94
CA SER A 287 -3.92 1.27 -1.48
C SER A 287 -2.57 0.74 -0.97
N SER A 288 -1.72 1.60 -0.38
CA SER A 288 -0.40 1.24 0.14
C SER A 288 -0.46 0.19 1.26
N VAL A 289 -1.58 0.11 1.97
CA VAL A 289 -1.80 -0.85 3.07
C VAL A 289 -2.03 -2.27 2.56
N SER A 290 -2.50 -2.45 1.33
CA SER A 290 -2.98 -3.74 0.83
C SER A 290 -1.94 -4.86 0.88
N ILE A 291 -0.69 -4.56 0.52
CA ILE A 291 0.42 -5.53 0.56
C ILE A 291 0.78 -5.91 2.00
N PRO A 292 1.12 -4.97 2.91
CA PRO A 292 1.50 -5.32 4.26
C PRO A 292 0.34 -5.90 5.07
N LEU A 293 -0.91 -5.50 4.82
CA LEU A 293 -2.08 -6.07 5.47
C LEU A 293 -2.28 -7.54 5.09
N ALA A 294 -2.20 -7.86 3.79
CA ALA A 294 -2.28 -9.24 3.30
C ALA A 294 -1.14 -10.10 3.87
N LEU A 295 0.08 -9.56 3.94
CA LEU A 295 1.22 -10.26 4.52
C LEU A 295 1.03 -10.48 6.03
N CYS A 296 0.60 -9.44 6.78
CA CYS A 296 0.35 -9.53 8.22
C CYS A 296 -0.68 -10.63 8.54
N GLU A 297 -1.81 -10.62 7.84
CA GLU A 297 -2.85 -11.64 8.00
C GLU A 297 -2.34 -13.05 7.68
N ALA A 298 -1.57 -13.20 6.59
CA ALA A 298 -1.03 -14.51 6.20
C ALA A 298 -0.01 -15.05 7.22
N ILE A 299 0.77 -14.17 7.86
CA ILE A 299 1.67 -14.53 8.96
C ILE A 299 0.87 -14.94 10.20
N ASP A 300 -0.10 -14.14 10.61
CA ASP A 300 -0.92 -14.41 11.79
C ASP A 300 -1.74 -15.72 11.65
N LYS A 301 -2.16 -16.06 10.43
CA LYS A 301 -2.82 -17.33 10.10
C LYS A 301 -1.85 -18.51 9.94
N GLY A 302 -0.54 -18.29 10.01
CA GLY A 302 0.50 -19.33 9.82
C GLY A 302 0.59 -19.87 8.39
N ILE A 303 0.06 -19.12 7.40
CA ILE A 303 0.19 -19.41 5.96
C ILE A 303 1.62 -19.12 5.52
N VAL A 304 2.10 -17.91 5.83
CA VAL A 304 3.50 -17.51 5.61
C VAL A 304 4.34 -17.90 6.82
N LYS A 305 5.45 -18.58 6.58
CA LYS A 305 6.35 -19.12 7.62
C LYS A 305 7.79 -18.62 7.42
N ARG A 306 8.56 -18.59 8.50
CA ARG A 306 9.98 -18.27 8.44
C ARG A 306 10.74 -19.20 7.49
N GLY A 307 11.69 -18.63 6.73
CA GLY A 307 12.46 -19.33 5.71
C GLY A 307 11.81 -19.36 4.33
N GLN A 308 10.56 -18.94 4.19
CA GLN A 308 9.88 -18.88 2.88
C GLN A 308 10.27 -17.62 2.11
N LYS A 309 10.35 -17.75 0.80
CA LYS A 309 10.69 -16.68 -0.13
C LYS A 309 9.45 -15.96 -0.60
N LEU A 310 9.38 -14.67 -0.34
CA LEU A 310 8.25 -13.80 -0.64
C LEU A 310 8.56 -12.86 -1.80
N ALA A 311 7.56 -12.60 -2.64
CA ALA A 311 7.57 -11.54 -3.64
C ALA A 311 6.45 -10.55 -3.37
N LEU A 312 6.78 -9.35 -2.88
CA LEU A 312 5.85 -8.23 -2.78
C LEU A 312 5.83 -7.51 -4.12
N ILE A 313 4.68 -7.37 -4.75
CA ILE A 313 4.55 -6.72 -6.06
C ILE A 313 3.39 -5.73 -6.07
N GLY A 314 3.65 -4.49 -6.47
CA GLY A 314 2.67 -3.41 -6.45
C GLY A 314 2.72 -2.51 -7.67
N PHE A 315 1.61 -1.84 -7.91
CA PHE A 315 1.48 -0.72 -8.84
C PHE A 315 0.54 0.32 -8.23
N GLY A 316 0.62 1.56 -8.69
CA GLY A 316 -0.22 2.64 -8.16
C GLY A 316 -0.24 3.88 -9.04
N ALA A 317 -0.91 4.92 -8.53
CA ALA A 317 -0.90 6.24 -9.15
C ALA A 317 0.53 6.76 -9.32
N GLY A 318 0.71 7.62 -10.36
CA GLY A 318 2.00 8.17 -10.72
C GLY A 318 2.26 8.09 -12.23
N LEU A 319 2.19 6.99 -12.96
CA LEU A 319 1.98 5.64 -12.44
C LEU A 319 3.28 5.10 -11.83
N THR A 320 3.16 4.34 -10.75
CA THR A 320 4.30 3.69 -10.09
C THR A 320 4.17 2.17 -10.13
N TYR A 321 5.28 1.46 -10.02
CA TYR A 321 5.31 0.02 -9.80
C TYR A 321 6.54 -0.37 -8.98
N ALA A 322 6.43 -1.43 -8.20
CA ALA A 322 7.53 -1.89 -7.35
C ALA A 322 7.46 -3.39 -7.11
N GLY A 323 8.64 -4.01 -7.02
CA GLY A 323 8.82 -5.39 -6.60
C GLY A 323 9.91 -5.51 -5.55
N ALA A 324 9.68 -6.36 -4.55
CA ALA A 324 10.70 -6.74 -3.57
C ALA A 324 10.62 -8.24 -3.32
N ILE A 325 11.76 -8.91 -3.36
CA ILE A 325 11.88 -10.35 -3.14
C ILE A 325 12.87 -10.58 -2.00
N PHE A 326 12.47 -11.34 -1.00
CA PHE A 326 13.29 -11.65 0.17
C PHE A 326 12.82 -12.94 0.85
N GLU A 327 13.66 -13.48 1.71
CA GLU A 327 13.31 -14.59 2.60
C GLU A 327 12.77 -14.03 3.92
N TYR A 328 11.56 -14.50 4.30
CA TYR A 328 10.89 -14.10 5.54
C TYR A 328 11.53 -14.72 6.79
#